data_6636ca3e7ec5332e4e8131809f1a4d8e
#
_entry.id   6636ca3e7ec5332e4e8131809f1a4d8e
#
_cell.length_a   1.000
_cell.length_b   1.000
_cell.length_c   1.000
_cell.angle_alpha   90.00
_cell.angle_beta   90.00
_cell.angle_gamma   90.00
#
_symmetry.space_group_name_H-M   'P 1'
#
loop_
_entity.id
_entity.type
_entity.pdbx_description
1 polymer ?
#
loop_
_entity_poly.entity_id
_entity_poly.type
_entity_poly.pdbx_seq_one_letter_code
_entity_poly.pdbx_strand_id
1 'polypeptide(L)'
;MRVTKIATAKPFVGAPKINLAAIVGAAPNKPFLLRIPVTGERPITCRASGLPKGVTLDGQILSGVFSEAGELDVTLTVENAKGRCERTVRFEIGEGKLLPTPLLGFTTWNAFGSDVTQKDVTQTAKRLVELGITEYGYGYVNTDSGWQGVYGGAHDAVMPNAKFPDMKAMTDAIHALGLRAGIYSTPMLTAWGCPKEFSSIPGCTVGEPDPRFTDTNGGIGMIHKEANNVAQWTDWGFDYLKYDWRPTDTVNAELMRAELAKSSREFAYCVTVDALPQYHAYWSRFVNSYRCNWDALGYWSNLLLVYESYFRFMEYNCKGHFFDLDMLDTGTCRCAAVKNELTEDEMILAYTMRALLNSPIQISSSLEKLDDFELSLYCNDEIIAINQDTAFSLSLPILRGRGVDVFEKRLADGSYAYAYFCIGDETVETVAELEGTATVRDVWAKEDLAETATLSLTLAPHTARVVRCTSRIKSVIQK
;
A
#
# COMPACT_ATOMS: atom_id res chain seq x y z
N MET A 1 7.94 -0.03 -26.98
CA MET A 1 9.28 -0.50 -26.48
C MET A 1 9.66 0.37 -25.32
N ARG A 2 9.96 -0.19 -24.14
CA ARG A 2 10.33 0.54 -22.92
C ARG A 2 11.61 1.35 -23.13
N VAL A 3 11.58 2.61 -22.70
CA VAL A 3 12.73 3.53 -22.72
C VAL A 3 13.42 3.60 -21.36
N THR A 4 12.63 3.52 -20.28
CA THR A 4 13.16 3.58 -18.91
C THR A 4 13.88 2.27 -18.54
N LYS A 5 15.15 2.38 -18.16
CA LYS A 5 15.93 1.25 -17.67
C LYS A 5 15.54 0.93 -16.24
N ILE A 6 15.25 -0.33 -15.94
CA ILE A 6 15.06 -0.82 -14.58
C ILE A 6 15.99 -1.99 -14.29
N ALA A 7 16.50 -2.05 -13.06
CA ALA A 7 17.34 -3.15 -12.60
C ALA A 7 16.50 -4.42 -12.40
N THR A 8 16.98 -5.56 -12.88
CA THR A 8 16.31 -6.85 -12.69
C THR A 8 16.27 -7.25 -11.21
N ALA A 9 15.10 -7.62 -10.72
CA ALA A 9 14.92 -8.11 -9.36
C ALA A 9 15.64 -9.44 -9.13
N LYS A 10 16.28 -9.55 -7.96
CA LYS A 10 17.00 -10.75 -7.53
C LYS A 10 16.75 -11.02 -6.04
N PRO A 11 15.53 -11.38 -5.63
CA PRO A 11 15.18 -11.48 -4.22
C PRO A 11 15.97 -12.52 -3.44
N PHE A 12 16.45 -13.58 -4.12
CA PHE A 12 17.10 -14.73 -3.49
C PHE A 12 18.57 -14.89 -3.89
N VAL A 13 19.27 -13.80 -4.20
CA VAL A 13 20.66 -13.84 -4.66
C VAL A 13 21.55 -12.96 -3.79
N GLY A 14 22.78 -13.43 -3.49
CA GLY A 14 23.84 -12.67 -2.84
C GLY A 14 23.77 -12.62 -1.31
N ALA A 15 24.48 -11.67 -0.74
CA ALA A 15 24.50 -11.41 0.70
C ALA A 15 23.11 -10.94 1.18
N PRO A 16 22.74 -11.18 2.46
CA PRO A 16 21.43 -10.79 2.95
C PRO A 16 21.34 -9.28 3.13
N LYS A 17 20.16 -8.71 2.83
CA LYS A 17 19.83 -7.30 3.06
C LYS A 17 18.46 -7.20 3.73
N ILE A 18 18.38 -6.43 4.82
CA ILE A 18 17.13 -6.12 5.51
C ILE A 18 16.48 -4.92 4.81
N ASN A 19 15.28 -5.12 4.25
CA ASN A 19 14.51 -4.10 3.53
C ASN A 19 13.36 -3.49 4.36
N LEU A 20 13.35 -3.74 5.66
CA LEU A 20 12.37 -3.19 6.58
C LEU A 20 12.57 -1.68 6.75
N ALA A 21 11.50 -0.91 6.87
CA ALA A 21 11.57 0.50 7.28
C ALA A 21 12.32 0.66 8.62
N ALA A 22 12.95 1.82 8.85
CA ALA A 22 13.65 2.07 10.11
C ALA A 22 12.70 2.22 11.32
N ILE A 23 11.40 2.27 11.07
CA ILE A 23 10.35 2.40 12.07
C ILE A 23 9.24 1.39 11.83
N VAL A 24 8.75 0.77 12.91
CA VAL A 24 7.63 -0.18 12.89
C VAL A 24 6.62 0.23 13.95
N GLY A 25 5.35 0.22 13.61
CA GLY A 25 4.28 0.53 14.54
C GLY A 25 3.59 -0.71 15.10
N ALA A 26 3.07 -0.60 16.32
CA ALA A 26 2.25 -1.61 16.98
C ALA A 26 1.32 -1.00 18.01
N ALA A 27 0.20 -1.67 18.33
CA ALA A 27 -0.64 -1.32 19.47
C ALA A 27 -0.30 -2.17 20.71
N PRO A 28 -0.41 -1.61 21.92
CA PRO A 28 -0.22 -2.38 23.13
C PRO A 28 -1.41 -3.32 23.36
N ASN A 29 -1.14 -4.49 23.96
CA ASN A 29 -2.14 -5.50 24.33
C ASN A 29 -2.96 -6.07 23.15
N LYS A 30 -2.47 -5.90 21.94
CA LYS A 30 -3.10 -6.47 20.72
C LYS A 30 -2.12 -7.40 20.00
N PRO A 31 -2.60 -8.42 19.27
CA PRO A 31 -1.74 -9.30 18.48
C PRO A 31 -0.89 -8.50 17.48
N PHE A 32 0.40 -8.78 17.47
CA PHE A 32 1.37 -8.22 16.55
C PHE A 32 1.91 -9.31 15.63
N LEU A 33 2.05 -9.00 14.37
CA LEU A 33 2.63 -9.88 13.35
C LEU A 33 3.41 -9.06 12.34
N LEU A 34 4.65 -9.47 12.05
CA LEU A 34 5.49 -8.84 11.04
C LEU A 34 6.42 -9.88 10.42
N ARG A 35 6.37 -10.05 9.11
CA ARG A 35 7.43 -10.72 8.36
C ARG A 35 8.56 -9.72 8.12
N ILE A 36 9.78 -10.06 8.57
CA ILE A 36 10.98 -9.26 8.30
C ILE A 36 11.36 -9.44 6.83
N PRO A 37 11.31 -8.37 6.00
CA PRO A 37 11.67 -8.46 4.60
C PRO A 37 13.20 -8.55 4.45
N VAL A 38 13.68 -9.68 3.92
CA VAL A 38 15.12 -9.95 3.76
C VAL A 38 15.39 -10.56 2.42
N THR A 39 16.05 -9.83 1.53
CA THR A 39 16.61 -10.38 0.29
C THR A 39 17.94 -11.09 0.55
N GLY A 40 18.33 -12.01 -0.34
CA GLY A 40 19.59 -12.75 -0.26
C GLY A 40 19.43 -14.24 -0.51
N GLU A 41 20.57 -14.91 -0.77
CA GLU A 41 20.62 -16.36 -1.02
C GLU A 41 20.15 -17.16 0.20
N ARG A 42 19.32 -18.16 -0.01
CA ARG A 42 18.80 -19.04 1.04
C ARG A 42 19.76 -20.21 1.34
N PRO A 43 19.82 -20.73 2.58
CA PRO A 43 19.05 -20.33 3.75
C PRO A 43 19.57 -19.04 4.41
N ILE A 44 18.68 -18.30 5.07
CA ILE A 44 19.03 -17.12 5.88
C ILE A 44 18.66 -17.40 7.35
N THR A 45 19.61 -17.13 8.24
CA THR A 45 19.35 -17.11 9.67
C THR A 45 19.02 -15.69 10.12
N CYS A 46 17.90 -15.52 10.82
CA CYS A 46 17.50 -14.26 11.41
C CYS A 46 17.61 -14.31 12.94
N ARG A 47 18.12 -13.23 13.55
CA ARG A 47 18.16 -13.03 14.99
C ARG A 47 17.67 -11.63 15.32
N ALA A 48 17.08 -11.47 16.49
CA ALA A 48 16.68 -10.18 17.03
C ALA A 48 17.16 -10.03 18.46
N SER A 49 17.65 -8.86 18.81
CA SER A 49 17.99 -8.48 20.20
C SER A 49 17.22 -7.23 20.58
N GLY A 50 16.89 -7.11 21.87
CA GLY A 50 16.07 -6.02 22.38
C GLY A 50 14.56 -6.28 22.31
N LEU A 51 14.12 -7.50 21.96
CA LEU A 51 12.70 -7.85 22.01
C LEU A 51 12.17 -7.88 23.44
N PRO A 52 10.98 -7.30 23.70
CA PRO A 52 10.35 -7.37 25.00
C PRO A 52 9.76 -8.76 25.26
N LYS A 53 9.46 -9.03 26.53
CA LYS A 53 8.72 -10.24 26.90
C LYS A 53 7.37 -10.27 26.16
N GLY A 54 7.03 -11.44 25.59
CA GLY A 54 5.76 -11.61 24.87
C GLY A 54 5.86 -11.43 23.35
N VAL A 55 7.02 -10.99 22.84
CA VAL A 55 7.31 -10.94 21.39
C VAL A 55 8.46 -11.89 21.06
N THR A 56 8.29 -12.69 20.04
CA THR A 56 9.26 -13.73 19.61
C THR A 56 9.55 -13.62 18.12
N LEU A 57 10.72 -14.11 17.74
CA LEU A 57 11.12 -14.27 16.33
C LEU A 57 11.21 -15.77 16.01
N ASP A 58 10.45 -16.19 15.00
CA ASP A 58 10.56 -17.53 14.41
C ASP A 58 10.85 -17.39 12.91
N GLY A 59 12.03 -17.87 12.50
CA GLY A 59 12.54 -17.62 11.15
C GLY A 59 12.59 -16.11 10.83
N GLN A 60 11.78 -15.65 9.89
CA GLN A 60 11.63 -14.23 9.53
C GLN A 60 10.37 -13.57 10.15
N ILE A 61 9.63 -14.28 11.01
CA ILE A 61 8.35 -13.82 11.52
C ILE A 61 8.50 -13.36 12.98
N LEU A 62 8.29 -12.07 13.21
CA LEU A 62 8.10 -11.50 14.54
C LEU A 62 6.61 -11.57 14.89
N SER A 63 6.29 -12.14 16.04
CA SER A 63 4.90 -12.24 16.50
C SER A 63 4.80 -12.18 18.02
N GLY A 64 3.63 -11.82 18.52
CA GLY A 64 3.35 -11.77 19.95
C GLY A 64 2.48 -10.59 20.35
N VAL A 65 2.68 -10.08 21.57
CA VAL A 65 1.94 -8.96 22.13
C VAL A 65 2.90 -8.04 22.87
N PHE A 66 2.88 -6.77 22.55
CA PHE A 66 3.52 -5.73 23.35
C PHE A 66 2.61 -5.37 24.53
N SER A 67 3.09 -5.51 25.76
CA SER A 67 2.28 -5.25 26.97
C SER A 67 2.14 -3.76 27.31
N GLU A 68 3.06 -2.93 26.83
CA GLU A 68 3.16 -1.52 27.23
C GLU A 68 3.34 -0.63 25.99
N ALA A 69 2.77 0.58 26.06
CA ALA A 69 3.04 1.63 25.09
C ALA A 69 4.41 2.25 25.33
N GLY A 70 5.06 2.72 24.28
CA GLY A 70 6.38 3.34 24.35
C GLY A 70 7.17 3.16 23.06
N GLU A 71 8.46 3.43 23.15
CA GLU A 71 9.40 3.22 22.05
C GLU A 71 10.51 2.26 22.51
N LEU A 72 10.93 1.39 21.60
CA LEU A 72 12.09 0.53 21.83
C LEU A 72 12.85 0.31 20.52
N ASP A 73 14.16 0.11 20.66
CA ASP A 73 15.02 -0.22 19.53
C ASP A 73 15.30 -1.73 19.54
N VAL A 74 15.02 -2.38 18.40
CA VAL A 74 15.31 -3.79 18.17
C VAL A 74 16.39 -3.91 17.11
N THR A 75 17.46 -4.61 17.41
CA THR A 75 18.51 -4.90 16.44
C THR A 75 18.25 -6.24 15.79
N LEU A 76 18.05 -6.20 14.48
CA LEU A 76 17.88 -7.37 13.61
C LEU A 76 19.22 -7.72 12.98
N THR A 77 19.59 -8.99 13.04
CA THR A 77 20.78 -9.53 12.38
C THR A 77 20.36 -10.64 11.46
N VAL A 78 20.78 -10.60 10.20
CA VAL A 78 20.53 -11.64 9.19
C VAL A 78 21.83 -12.11 8.60
N GLU A 79 21.96 -13.42 8.37
CA GLU A 79 23.19 -14.04 7.94
C GLU A 79 22.91 -15.20 6.96
N ASN A 80 23.74 -15.31 5.92
CA ASN A 80 23.80 -16.45 5.01
C ASN A 80 25.26 -16.77 4.64
N ALA A 81 25.49 -17.73 3.76
CA ALA A 81 26.82 -18.11 3.30
C ALA A 81 27.59 -16.98 2.57
N LYS A 82 26.92 -15.92 2.14
CA LYS A 82 27.51 -14.79 1.38
C LYS A 82 27.79 -13.56 2.25
N GLY A 83 27.30 -13.52 3.48
CA GLY A 83 27.56 -12.40 4.38
C GLY A 83 26.54 -12.21 5.49
N ARG A 84 26.69 -11.08 6.18
CA ARG A 84 25.85 -10.65 7.30
C ARG A 84 25.38 -9.22 7.08
N CYS A 85 24.13 -8.95 7.47
CA CYS A 85 23.57 -7.59 7.56
C CYS A 85 22.97 -7.39 8.94
N GLU A 86 23.11 -6.17 9.47
CA GLU A 86 22.53 -5.78 10.74
C GLU A 86 21.83 -4.45 10.60
N ARG A 87 20.66 -4.29 11.25
CA ARG A 87 19.89 -3.06 11.24
C ARG A 87 19.15 -2.89 12.56
N THR A 88 19.29 -1.73 13.18
CA THR A 88 18.43 -1.32 14.29
C THR A 88 17.17 -0.67 13.76
N VAL A 89 16.03 -1.13 14.28
CA VAL A 89 14.69 -0.67 13.91
C VAL A 89 13.99 -0.17 15.16
N ARG A 90 13.41 1.01 15.09
CA ARG A 90 12.61 1.57 16.17
C ARG A 90 11.18 1.04 16.10
N PHE A 91 10.69 0.53 17.20
CA PHE A 91 9.30 0.18 17.40
C PHE A 91 8.59 1.28 18.16
N GLU A 92 7.53 1.82 17.60
CA GLU A 92 6.61 2.75 18.26
C GLU A 92 5.32 1.99 18.62
N ILE A 93 5.10 1.79 19.92
CA ILE A 93 3.95 1.07 20.44
C ILE A 93 2.95 2.07 21.01
N GLY A 94 1.76 2.11 20.45
CA GLY A 94 0.70 3.04 20.87
C GLY A 94 -0.54 2.92 20.02
N GLU A 95 -1.64 3.48 20.50
CA GLU A 95 -2.87 3.56 19.70
C GLU A 95 -2.63 4.39 18.42
N GLY A 96 -3.14 3.89 17.29
CA GLY A 96 -2.99 4.56 15.99
C GLY A 96 -1.58 4.56 15.41
N LYS A 97 -0.65 3.77 15.97
CA LYS A 97 0.75 3.70 15.51
C LYS A 97 1.03 2.60 14.50
N LEU A 98 0.05 1.80 14.10
CA LEU A 98 0.23 0.57 13.30
C LEU A 98 1.01 0.78 12.00
N LEU A 99 0.73 1.83 11.27
CA LEU A 99 1.34 2.13 9.96
C LEU A 99 2.07 3.48 9.98
N PRO A 100 3.28 3.55 10.54
CA PRO A 100 4.06 4.80 10.52
C PRO A 100 4.52 5.18 9.10
N THR A 101 4.67 4.20 8.20
CA THR A 101 5.00 4.35 6.77
C THR A 101 3.84 3.86 5.89
N PRO A 102 3.78 4.23 4.59
CA PRO A 102 2.72 3.77 3.69
C PRO A 102 2.64 2.24 3.63
N LEU A 103 1.41 1.71 3.54
CA LEU A 103 1.17 0.27 3.41
C LEU A 103 1.73 -0.25 2.09
N LEU A 104 2.41 -1.39 2.15
CA LEU A 104 2.78 -2.20 0.98
C LEU A 104 1.99 -3.51 1.05
N GLY A 105 1.27 -3.86 -0.03
CA GLY A 105 0.43 -5.05 -0.02
C GLY A 105 -0.13 -5.43 -1.38
N PHE A 106 -1.08 -6.32 -1.32
CA PHE A 106 -1.88 -6.78 -2.44
C PHE A 106 -3.37 -6.56 -2.13
N THR A 107 -4.15 -6.18 -3.14
CA THR A 107 -5.61 -6.11 -3.05
C THR A 107 -6.25 -6.84 -4.22
N THR A 108 -7.41 -7.46 -3.99
CA THR A 108 -7.95 -8.43 -4.93
C THR A 108 -8.81 -7.84 -6.05
N TRP A 109 -9.22 -6.56 -5.97
CA TRP A 109 -10.27 -6.04 -6.84
C TRP A 109 -9.92 -6.10 -8.34
N ASN A 110 -8.89 -5.41 -8.78
CA ASN A 110 -8.57 -5.39 -10.21
C ASN A 110 -8.03 -6.75 -10.69
N ALA A 111 -7.34 -7.49 -9.81
CA ALA A 111 -6.85 -8.84 -10.11
C ALA A 111 -7.99 -9.83 -10.40
N PHE A 112 -9.10 -9.78 -9.65
CA PHE A 112 -10.11 -10.82 -9.66
C PHE A 112 -11.55 -10.32 -9.78
N GLY A 113 -11.81 -9.04 -9.49
CA GLY A 113 -13.16 -8.49 -9.40
C GLY A 113 -14.02 -9.17 -8.34
N SER A 114 -15.33 -9.12 -8.53
CA SER A 114 -16.29 -9.79 -7.65
C SER A 114 -16.23 -11.32 -7.71
N ASP A 115 -15.48 -11.91 -8.65
CA ASP A 115 -15.35 -13.37 -8.81
C ASP A 115 -14.27 -13.97 -7.89
N VAL A 116 -13.59 -13.14 -7.12
CA VAL A 116 -12.60 -13.56 -6.14
C VAL A 116 -13.13 -14.68 -5.23
N THR A 117 -12.25 -15.63 -4.93
CA THR A 117 -12.53 -16.76 -4.02
C THR A 117 -11.51 -16.82 -2.88
N GLN A 118 -11.86 -17.52 -1.80
CA GLN A 118 -10.91 -17.82 -0.72
C GLN A 118 -9.63 -18.49 -1.23
N LYS A 119 -9.74 -19.34 -2.26
CA LYS A 119 -8.59 -19.99 -2.89
C LYS A 119 -7.69 -18.98 -3.58
N ASP A 120 -8.25 -18.03 -4.32
CA ASP A 120 -7.47 -16.97 -5.00
C ASP A 120 -6.66 -16.15 -3.97
N VAL A 121 -7.29 -15.76 -2.86
CA VAL A 121 -6.64 -14.99 -1.78
C VAL A 121 -5.49 -15.77 -1.15
N THR A 122 -5.73 -17.02 -0.76
CA THR A 122 -4.68 -17.86 -0.13
C THR A 122 -3.55 -18.22 -1.08
N GLN A 123 -3.84 -18.44 -2.36
CA GLN A 123 -2.82 -18.68 -3.39
C GLN A 123 -1.99 -17.43 -3.65
N THR A 124 -2.61 -16.26 -3.71
CA THR A 124 -1.90 -14.99 -3.86
C THR A 124 -0.93 -14.76 -2.70
N ALA A 125 -1.37 -14.99 -1.45
CA ALA A 125 -0.50 -14.87 -0.29
C ALA A 125 0.75 -15.77 -0.39
N LYS A 126 0.58 -17.03 -0.80
CA LYS A 126 1.69 -17.96 -1.05
C LYS A 126 2.60 -17.47 -2.18
N ARG A 127 1.99 -16.99 -3.26
CA ARG A 127 2.72 -16.55 -4.45
C ARG A 127 3.58 -15.32 -4.18
N LEU A 128 3.11 -14.37 -3.34
CA LEU A 128 3.91 -13.24 -2.87
C LEU A 128 5.22 -13.69 -2.19
N VAL A 129 5.14 -14.74 -1.36
CA VAL A 129 6.32 -15.30 -0.67
C VAL A 129 7.21 -16.05 -1.65
N GLU A 130 6.66 -16.89 -2.51
CA GLU A 130 7.41 -17.71 -3.49
C GLU A 130 8.18 -16.85 -4.49
N LEU A 131 7.59 -15.75 -4.94
CA LEU A 131 8.23 -14.79 -5.85
C LEU A 131 9.23 -13.87 -5.12
N GLY A 132 9.25 -13.86 -3.79
CA GLY A 132 10.09 -12.99 -2.99
C GLY A 132 9.64 -11.53 -2.96
N ILE A 133 8.41 -11.23 -3.36
CA ILE A 133 7.83 -9.87 -3.27
C ILE A 133 7.75 -9.43 -1.81
N THR A 134 7.43 -10.34 -0.90
CA THR A 134 7.43 -10.09 0.55
C THR A 134 8.80 -9.67 1.11
N GLU A 135 9.88 -10.04 0.44
CA GLU A 135 11.25 -9.69 0.85
C GLU A 135 11.59 -8.21 0.57
N TYR A 136 10.62 -7.47 0.01
CA TYR A 136 10.69 -6.02 -0.21
C TYR A 136 9.69 -5.24 0.65
N GLY A 137 8.96 -5.92 1.56
CA GLY A 137 8.10 -5.27 2.54
C GLY A 137 6.60 -5.36 2.27
N TYR A 138 6.17 -6.04 1.22
CA TYR A 138 4.74 -6.28 0.97
C TYR A 138 4.19 -7.26 2.01
N GLY A 139 3.48 -6.71 2.99
CA GLY A 139 3.05 -7.43 4.18
C GLY A 139 1.55 -7.64 4.33
N TYR A 140 0.73 -7.14 3.40
CA TYR A 140 -0.74 -7.22 3.48
C TYR A 140 -1.34 -7.92 2.27
N VAL A 141 -2.38 -8.73 2.51
CA VAL A 141 -3.22 -9.35 1.48
C VAL A 141 -4.67 -8.97 1.77
N ASN A 142 -5.20 -8.05 0.99
CA ASN A 142 -6.51 -7.45 1.22
C ASN A 142 -7.56 -8.06 0.31
N THR A 143 -8.56 -8.72 0.93
CA THR A 143 -9.75 -9.20 0.25
C THR A 143 -10.69 -8.02 0.03
N ASP A 144 -10.88 -7.62 -1.21
CA ASP A 144 -11.82 -6.59 -1.62
C ASP A 144 -13.26 -7.12 -1.69
N SER A 145 -14.21 -6.38 -2.25
CA SER A 145 -15.60 -6.78 -2.42
C SER A 145 -15.74 -8.12 -3.17
N GLY A 146 -16.85 -8.81 -2.96
CA GLY A 146 -17.16 -10.11 -3.59
C GLY A 146 -17.20 -11.29 -2.62
N TRP A 147 -16.86 -11.07 -1.34
CA TRP A 147 -16.93 -12.08 -0.28
C TRP A 147 -18.29 -12.10 0.44
N GLN A 148 -19.02 -11.00 0.42
CA GLN A 148 -20.19 -10.74 1.22
C GLN A 148 -21.36 -11.67 0.83
N GLY A 149 -22.06 -12.13 1.86
CA GLY A 149 -23.30 -12.88 1.77
C GLY A 149 -24.41 -12.22 2.57
N VAL A 150 -25.25 -13.01 3.21
CA VAL A 150 -26.39 -12.53 4.02
C VAL A 150 -25.97 -12.23 5.46
N TYR A 151 -26.79 -11.48 6.18
CA TYR A 151 -26.62 -11.29 7.63
C TYR A 151 -26.93 -12.54 8.41
N GLY A 152 -26.18 -12.76 9.49
CA GLY A 152 -26.37 -13.90 10.37
C GLY A 152 -25.19 -14.23 11.26
N GLY A 153 -25.09 -15.50 11.63
CA GLY A 153 -24.02 -16.01 12.48
C GLY A 153 -24.09 -15.55 13.94
N ALA A 154 -23.02 -15.83 14.68
CA ALA A 154 -22.95 -15.53 16.11
C ALA A 154 -22.99 -14.04 16.43
N HIS A 155 -22.54 -13.20 15.52
CA HIS A 155 -22.47 -11.75 15.68
C HIS A 155 -23.61 -11.00 14.99
N ASP A 156 -24.55 -11.69 14.33
CA ASP A 156 -25.55 -11.03 13.49
C ASP A 156 -24.91 -10.01 12.54
N ALA A 157 -23.87 -10.43 11.85
CA ALA A 157 -23.01 -9.67 10.97
C ALA A 157 -23.09 -10.15 9.52
N VAL A 158 -22.43 -9.48 8.57
CA VAL A 158 -22.33 -9.95 7.18
C VAL A 158 -21.56 -11.26 7.13
N MET A 159 -22.24 -12.34 6.79
CA MET A 159 -21.62 -13.66 6.59
C MET A 159 -20.96 -13.76 5.23
N PRO A 160 -19.93 -14.59 5.05
CA PRO A 160 -19.35 -14.83 3.75
C PRO A 160 -20.31 -15.61 2.84
N ASN A 161 -20.16 -15.41 1.53
CA ASN A 161 -20.86 -16.24 0.56
C ASN A 161 -20.13 -17.58 0.32
N ALA A 162 -20.70 -18.46 -0.52
CA ALA A 162 -20.17 -19.79 -0.78
C ALA A 162 -18.74 -19.83 -1.35
N LYS A 163 -18.24 -18.72 -1.91
CA LYS A 163 -16.85 -18.62 -2.42
C LYS A 163 -15.82 -18.51 -1.29
N PHE A 164 -16.28 -18.20 -0.08
CA PHE A 164 -15.45 -18.02 1.11
C PHE A 164 -15.97 -18.92 2.26
N PRO A 165 -15.78 -20.25 2.16
CA PRO A 165 -16.36 -21.21 3.09
C PRO A 165 -15.82 -21.10 4.52
N ASP A 166 -14.60 -20.59 4.72
CA ASP A 166 -13.97 -20.46 6.04
C ASP A 166 -13.01 -19.28 6.10
N MET A 167 -13.52 -18.11 6.48
CA MET A 167 -12.74 -16.86 6.59
C MET A 167 -11.62 -16.96 7.64
N LYS A 168 -11.87 -17.70 8.73
CA LYS A 168 -10.86 -17.88 9.79
C LYS A 168 -9.68 -18.71 9.28
N ALA A 169 -9.95 -19.83 8.61
CA ALA A 169 -8.89 -20.63 8.00
C ALA A 169 -8.11 -19.85 6.93
N MET A 170 -8.77 -18.96 6.19
CA MET A 170 -8.11 -18.08 5.22
C MET A 170 -7.12 -17.13 5.89
N THR A 171 -7.56 -16.42 6.93
CA THR A 171 -6.67 -15.46 7.65
C THR A 171 -5.55 -16.19 8.37
N ASP A 172 -5.81 -17.35 8.99
CA ASP A 172 -4.78 -18.18 9.63
C ASP A 172 -3.71 -18.64 8.62
N ALA A 173 -4.11 -19.01 7.40
CA ALA A 173 -3.17 -19.38 6.34
C ALA A 173 -2.31 -18.19 5.87
N ILE A 174 -2.86 -16.98 5.86
CA ILE A 174 -2.12 -15.73 5.55
C ILE A 174 -1.15 -15.40 6.70
N HIS A 175 -1.61 -15.47 7.93
CA HIS A 175 -0.80 -15.21 9.13
C HIS A 175 0.37 -16.19 9.28
N ALA A 176 0.17 -17.47 8.93
CA ALA A 176 1.23 -18.48 8.94
C ALA A 176 2.40 -18.13 8.01
N LEU A 177 2.19 -17.27 7.01
CA LEU A 177 3.22 -16.72 6.13
C LEU A 177 3.87 -15.44 6.69
N GLY A 178 3.42 -14.95 7.85
CA GLY A 178 3.84 -13.69 8.45
C GLY A 178 3.19 -12.47 7.80
N LEU A 179 2.13 -12.65 7.02
CA LEU A 179 1.39 -11.60 6.33
C LEU A 179 0.12 -11.24 7.10
N ARG A 180 -0.39 -10.04 6.90
CA ARG A 180 -1.62 -9.54 7.49
C ARG A 180 -2.78 -9.65 6.50
N ALA A 181 -3.98 -9.93 6.99
CA ALA A 181 -5.17 -10.12 6.19
C ALA A 181 -6.08 -8.89 6.26
N GLY A 182 -6.54 -8.41 5.11
CA GLY A 182 -7.48 -7.30 5.01
C GLY A 182 -8.85 -7.73 4.51
N ILE A 183 -9.86 -6.94 4.87
CA ILE A 183 -11.26 -7.10 4.46
C ILE A 183 -11.83 -5.79 3.93
N TYR A 184 -12.84 -5.90 3.10
CA TYR A 184 -13.62 -4.79 2.54
C TYR A 184 -14.99 -4.70 3.20
N SER A 185 -15.45 -3.49 3.45
CA SER A 185 -16.83 -3.21 3.85
C SER A 185 -17.28 -1.83 3.40
N THR A 186 -18.56 -1.53 3.62
CA THR A 186 -19.20 -0.27 3.27
C THR A 186 -20.01 0.29 4.43
N PRO A 187 -20.17 1.62 4.53
CA PRO A 187 -21.11 2.20 5.49
C PRO A 187 -22.56 1.98 5.04
N MET A 188 -23.36 1.33 5.85
CA MET A 188 -24.82 1.18 5.72
C MET A 188 -25.41 0.70 4.40
N LEU A 189 -24.66 0.76 3.32
CA LEU A 189 -25.11 0.51 1.96
C LEU A 189 -24.54 -0.76 1.38
N THR A 190 -24.74 -0.90 0.11
CA THR A 190 -24.40 -2.02 -0.70
C THR A 190 -22.90 -2.24 -0.76
N ALA A 191 -22.50 -3.48 -0.68
CA ALA A 191 -21.18 -3.87 -1.15
C ALA A 191 -21.21 -3.97 -2.68
N TRP A 192 -20.30 -3.29 -3.35
CA TRP A 192 -20.15 -3.40 -4.80
C TRP A 192 -19.80 -4.84 -5.18
N GLY A 193 -20.46 -5.37 -6.19
CA GLY A 193 -20.25 -6.73 -6.65
C GLY A 193 -20.99 -7.83 -5.86
N CYS A 194 -21.78 -7.48 -4.85
CA CYS A 194 -22.68 -8.44 -4.20
C CYS A 194 -23.99 -8.57 -4.98
N PRO A 195 -24.51 -9.80 -5.13
CA PRO A 195 -25.87 -10.00 -5.59
C PRO A 195 -26.89 -9.30 -4.69
N LYS A 196 -27.92 -8.68 -5.28
CA LYS A 196 -28.95 -7.95 -4.51
C LYS A 196 -29.65 -8.79 -3.46
N GLU A 197 -29.81 -10.08 -3.72
CA GLU A 197 -30.40 -11.04 -2.79
C GLU A 197 -29.58 -11.33 -1.52
N PHE A 198 -28.32 -10.98 -1.52
CA PHE A 198 -27.42 -11.17 -0.35
C PHE A 198 -27.33 -9.95 0.57
N SER A 199 -28.07 -8.92 0.28
CA SER A 199 -27.93 -7.64 0.97
C SER A 199 -28.88 -7.44 2.13
N SER A 200 -29.85 -8.30 2.30
CA SER A 200 -30.89 -8.08 3.30
C SER A 200 -30.54 -8.71 4.65
N ILE A 201 -30.77 -7.97 5.70
CA ILE A 201 -30.92 -8.55 7.03
C ILE A 201 -32.09 -9.54 6.94
N PRO A 202 -31.92 -10.80 7.40
CA PRO A 202 -33.01 -11.78 7.38
C PRO A 202 -34.29 -11.19 8.03
N GLY A 203 -35.39 -11.17 7.27
CA GLY A 203 -36.66 -10.60 7.72
C GLY A 203 -36.79 -9.07 7.57
N CYS A 204 -35.74 -8.39 7.11
CA CYS A 204 -35.84 -7.01 6.63
C CYS A 204 -35.80 -7.04 5.11
N THR A 205 -36.77 -6.40 4.47
CA THR A 205 -36.49 -5.81 3.16
C THR A 205 -35.25 -4.98 3.32
N VAL A 206 -34.33 -5.03 2.36
CA VAL A 206 -33.19 -4.09 2.27
C VAL A 206 -33.71 -2.77 2.80
N GLY A 207 -33.12 -2.27 3.89
CA GLY A 207 -33.57 -1.01 4.48
C GLY A 207 -33.66 -0.02 3.35
N GLU A 208 -34.68 0.82 3.33
CA GLU A 208 -34.97 1.76 2.25
C GLU A 208 -33.66 2.22 1.64
N PRO A 209 -33.34 1.88 0.38
CA PRO A 209 -32.09 2.28 -0.23
C PRO A 209 -32.02 3.79 -0.11
N ASP A 210 -30.88 4.30 0.31
CA ASP A 210 -30.70 5.75 0.35
C ASP A 210 -31.05 6.29 -1.06
N PRO A 211 -32.09 7.12 -1.21
CA PRO A 211 -32.56 7.56 -2.52
C PRO A 211 -31.51 8.33 -3.33
N ARG A 212 -30.39 8.70 -2.68
CA ARG A 212 -29.23 9.30 -3.33
C ARG A 212 -28.41 8.29 -4.15
N PHE A 213 -28.63 6.98 -3.94
CA PHE A 213 -27.83 5.91 -4.53
C PHE A 213 -28.71 4.82 -5.12
N THR A 214 -29.15 5.04 -6.36
CA THR A 214 -30.10 4.17 -7.08
C THR A 214 -29.46 2.93 -7.71
N ASP A 215 -28.12 2.88 -7.82
CA ASP A 215 -27.38 1.84 -8.55
C ASP A 215 -26.82 0.74 -7.66
N THR A 216 -27.38 0.56 -6.52
CA THR A 216 -26.81 -0.32 -5.50
C THR A 216 -27.08 -1.80 -5.78
N ASN A 217 -26.02 -2.56 -5.84
CA ASN A 217 -26.03 -4.02 -5.98
C ASN A 217 -25.93 -4.69 -4.60
N GLY A 218 -27.04 -4.85 -3.93
CA GLY A 218 -27.07 -5.44 -2.61
C GLY A 218 -26.57 -4.52 -1.49
N GLY A 219 -27.05 -4.55 -0.26
CA GLY A 219 -26.61 -3.67 0.78
C GLY A 219 -27.15 -3.94 2.18
N ILE A 220 -26.55 -3.25 3.13
CA ILE A 220 -26.91 -3.32 4.55
C ILE A 220 -28.15 -2.45 4.84
N GLY A 221 -28.55 -1.61 3.92
CA GLY A 221 -29.55 -0.58 4.14
C GLY A 221 -29.06 0.49 5.12
N MET A 222 -29.97 1.26 5.70
CA MET A 222 -29.64 2.32 6.67
C MET A 222 -29.48 1.81 8.10
N ILE A 223 -29.17 0.53 8.29
CA ILE A 223 -29.01 -0.10 9.61
C ILE A 223 -27.53 -0.20 9.94
N HIS A 224 -27.15 0.35 11.08
CA HIS A 224 -25.79 0.29 11.59
C HIS A 224 -25.45 -1.10 12.11
N LYS A 225 -24.38 -1.69 11.59
CA LYS A 225 -23.85 -3.01 11.94
C LYS A 225 -22.35 -3.00 12.18
N GLU A 226 -21.78 -1.81 12.38
CA GLU A 226 -20.33 -1.65 12.55
C GLU A 226 -19.80 -2.51 13.69
N ALA A 227 -20.45 -2.47 14.86
CA ALA A 227 -20.05 -3.27 16.03
C ALA A 227 -20.11 -4.78 15.76
N ASN A 228 -21.18 -5.23 15.10
CA ASN A 228 -21.40 -6.63 14.74
C ASN A 228 -20.32 -7.12 13.77
N ASN A 229 -20.08 -6.34 12.72
CA ASN A 229 -19.09 -6.67 11.70
C ASN A 229 -17.67 -6.68 12.28
N VAL A 230 -17.30 -5.67 13.09
CA VAL A 230 -15.97 -5.62 13.73
C VAL A 230 -15.75 -6.79 14.67
N ALA A 231 -16.76 -7.17 15.48
CA ALA A 231 -16.66 -8.35 16.34
C ALA A 231 -16.37 -9.62 15.52
N GLN A 232 -17.09 -9.81 14.43
CA GLN A 232 -16.90 -10.97 13.53
C GLN A 232 -15.53 -10.95 12.83
N TRP A 233 -15.10 -9.80 12.32
CA TRP A 233 -13.77 -9.69 11.67
C TRP A 233 -12.63 -9.89 12.67
N THR A 234 -12.83 -9.49 13.92
CA THR A 234 -11.89 -9.74 15.02
C THR A 234 -11.74 -11.25 15.27
N ASP A 235 -12.84 -11.97 15.35
CA ASP A 235 -12.85 -13.44 15.54
C ASP A 235 -12.25 -14.17 14.32
N TRP A 236 -12.46 -13.67 13.12
CA TRP A 236 -11.85 -14.21 11.91
C TRP A 236 -10.36 -13.87 11.80
N GLY A 237 -9.87 -12.83 12.50
CA GLY A 237 -8.45 -12.49 12.54
C GLY A 237 -8.01 -11.44 11.53
N PHE A 238 -8.89 -10.59 11.01
CA PHE A 238 -8.50 -9.54 10.09
C PHE A 238 -7.71 -8.40 10.76
N ASP A 239 -6.83 -7.74 9.98
CA ASP A 239 -5.88 -6.73 10.42
C ASP A 239 -5.97 -5.40 9.64
N TYR A 240 -6.82 -5.34 8.63
CA TYR A 240 -7.01 -4.18 7.76
C TYR A 240 -8.46 -4.10 7.30
N LEU A 241 -8.99 -2.88 7.23
CA LEU A 241 -10.30 -2.60 6.68
C LEU A 241 -10.18 -1.57 5.54
N LYS A 242 -10.65 -1.93 4.33
CA LYS A 242 -11.04 -0.98 3.30
C LYS A 242 -12.52 -0.64 3.50
N TYR A 243 -12.78 0.58 3.94
CA TYR A 243 -14.13 1.11 4.16
C TYR A 243 -14.49 2.02 3.01
N ASP A 244 -15.31 1.52 2.12
CA ASP A 244 -15.50 2.04 0.78
C ASP A 244 -16.95 2.46 0.52
N TRP A 245 -17.16 3.12 -0.62
CA TRP A 245 -18.47 3.53 -1.12
C TRP A 245 -19.12 4.64 -0.28
N ARG A 246 -20.35 4.99 -0.61
CA ARG A 246 -21.06 6.14 -0.04
C ARG A 246 -22.07 5.72 1.02
N PRO A 247 -22.29 6.54 2.03
CA PRO A 247 -21.60 7.79 2.34
C PRO A 247 -20.36 7.55 3.20
N THR A 248 -19.16 7.75 2.66
CA THR A 248 -17.92 7.81 3.45
C THR A 248 -17.69 9.25 3.94
N ASP A 249 -18.60 9.76 4.71
CA ASP A 249 -18.44 11.01 5.45
C ASP A 249 -17.75 10.77 6.80
N THR A 250 -17.44 11.87 7.50
CA THR A 250 -16.78 11.79 8.80
C THR A 250 -17.63 11.13 9.88
N VAL A 251 -18.94 11.14 9.76
CA VAL A 251 -19.86 10.52 10.74
C VAL A 251 -19.78 9.01 10.64
N ASN A 252 -19.96 8.46 9.44
CA ASN A 252 -19.88 7.02 9.21
C ASN A 252 -18.47 6.47 9.43
N ALA A 253 -17.45 7.22 9.00
CA ALA A 253 -16.06 6.84 9.25
C ALA A 253 -15.73 6.79 10.75
N GLU A 254 -16.25 7.75 11.54
CA GLU A 254 -16.05 7.77 13.00
C GLU A 254 -16.81 6.64 13.71
N LEU A 255 -18.02 6.31 13.28
CA LEU A 255 -18.76 5.16 13.81
C LEU A 255 -17.94 3.86 13.65
N MET A 256 -17.43 3.61 12.46
CA MET A 256 -16.58 2.44 12.20
C MET A 256 -15.27 2.51 12.99
N ARG A 257 -14.57 3.67 12.99
CA ARG A 257 -13.33 3.86 13.74
C ARG A 257 -13.50 3.56 15.23
N ALA A 258 -14.61 4.02 15.81
CA ALA A 258 -14.90 3.82 17.23
C ALA A 258 -15.08 2.33 17.56
N GLU A 259 -15.66 1.55 16.67
CA GLU A 259 -15.78 0.09 16.86
C GLU A 259 -14.45 -0.63 16.62
N LEU A 260 -13.67 -0.25 15.61
CA LEU A 260 -12.32 -0.79 15.39
C LEU A 260 -11.40 -0.56 16.60
N ALA A 261 -11.51 0.60 17.25
CA ALA A 261 -10.71 0.92 18.44
C ALA A 261 -11.02 -0.02 19.64
N LYS A 262 -12.26 -0.49 19.77
CA LYS A 262 -12.69 -1.44 20.82
C LYS A 262 -12.23 -2.87 20.57
N SER A 263 -11.86 -3.21 19.33
CA SER A 263 -11.44 -4.55 18.96
C SER A 263 -10.20 -4.99 19.74
N SER A 264 -10.13 -6.27 20.07
CA SER A 264 -8.92 -6.91 20.61
C SER A 264 -7.78 -7.05 19.57
N ARG A 265 -8.03 -6.76 18.31
CA ARG A 265 -7.04 -6.68 17.23
C ARG A 265 -6.90 -5.24 16.75
N GLU A 266 -5.73 -4.89 16.24
CA GLU A 266 -5.52 -3.61 15.61
C GLU A 266 -5.80 -3.71 14.10
N PHE A 267 -6.57 -2.76 13.59
CA PHE A 267 -6.88 -2.66 12.17
C PHE A 267 -6.19 -1.46 11.55
N ALA A 268 -5.47 -1.68 10.45
CA ALA A 268 -5.16 -0.60 9.54
C ALA A 268 -6.45 -0.15 8.85
N TYR A 269 -6.77 1.14 8.95
CA TYR A 269 -8.05 1.66 8.50
C TYR A 269 -7.87 2.53 7.26
N CYS A 270 -8.42 2.07 6.13
CA CYS A 270 -8.45 2.78 4.87
C CYS A 270 -9.88 3.22 4.54
N VAL A 271 -10.06 4.50 4.24
CA VAL A 271 -11.34 5.07 3.79
C VAL A 271 -11.22 5.46 2.33
N THR A 272 -12.17 5.00 1.51
CA THR A 272 -12.14 5.28 0.08
C THR A 272 -13.38 6.04 -0.38
N VAL A 273 -13.23 6.68 -1.52
CA VAL A 273 -14.22 7.41 -2.31
C VAL A 273 -14.83 8.66 -1.66
N ASP A 274 -14.76 9.75 -2.40
CA ASP A 274 -15.37 11.06 -2.09
C ASP A 274 -14.98 11.62 -0.72
N ALA A 275 -13.78 11.28 -0.23
CA ALA A 275 -13.24 12.04 0.88
C ALA A 275 -13.18 13.50 0.46
N LEU A 276 -14.26 14.22 0.79
CA LEU A 276 -14.41 15.60 0.38
C LEU A 276 -13.30 16.43 1.00
N PRO A 277 -12.73 17.39 0.26
CA PRO A 277 -11.67 18.28 0.75
C PRO A 277 -11.95 18.87 2.13
N GLN A 278 -13.18 19.21 2.46
CA GLN A 278 -13.56 19.76 3.75
C GLN A 278 -13.28 18.85 4.95
N TYR A 279 -13.05 17.55 4.73
CA TYR A 279 -12.82 16.59 5.81
C TYR A 279 -11.34 16.19 5.98
N HIS A 280 -10.40 16.86 5.31
CA HIS A 280 -8.98 16.53 5.41
C HIS A 280 -8.43 16.45 6.82
N ALA A 281 -8.80 17.44 7.65
CA ALA A 281 -8.36 17.49 9.04
C ALA A 281 -8.78 16.23 9.83
N TYR A 282 -9.84 15.56 9.38
CA TYR A 282 -10.27 14.28 9.94
C TYR A 282 -9.43 13.14 9.37
N TRP A 283 -9.34 13.04 8.03
CA TRP A 283 -8.63 11.94 7.39
C TRP A 283 -7.17 11.86 7.81
N SER A 284 -6.46 12.99 7.87
CA SER A 284 -5.05 13.07 8.28
C SER A 284 -4.78 12.82 9.77
N ARG A 285 -5.79 12.41 10.55
CA ARG A 285 -5.65 12.13 11.99
C ARG A 285 -6.20 10.78 12.41
N PHE A 286 -7.23 10.29 11.74
CA PHE A 286 -8.06 9.20 12.25
C PHE A 286 -8.11 7.97 11.34
N VAL A 287 -7.58 8.05 10.12
CA VAL A 287 -7.47 6.91 9.21
C VAL A 287 -6.03 6.74 8.73
N ASN A 288 -5.60 5.52 8.47
CA ASN A 288 -4.22 5.26 8.03
C ASN A 288 -4.01 5.61 6.56
N SER A 289 -5.03 5.42 5.73
CA SER A 289 -5.03 5.92 4.36
C SER A 289 -6.42 6.37 3.93
N TYR A 290 -6.47 7.31 3.01
CA TYR A 290 -7.70 7.86 2.49
C TYR A 290 -7.58 8.16 0.99
N ARG A 291 -8.61 7.83 0.25
CA ARG A 291 -8.69 8.00 -1.20
C ARG A 291 -9.78 9.01 -1.57
N CYS A 292 -9.46 9.91 -2.48
CA CYS A 292 -10.35 10.98 -2.92
C CYS A 292 -10.51 11.01 -4.45
N ASN A 293 -10.12 9.95 -5.12
CA ASN A 293 -10.23 9.77 -6.57
C ASN A 293 -11.04 8.52 -6.90
N TRP A 294 -11.58 8.47 -8.11
CA TRP A 294 -12.17 7.27 -8.68
C TRP A 294 -11.13 6.15 -8.82
N ASP A 295 -11.59 4.94 -9.04
CA ASP A 295 -10.76 3.75 -9.16
C ASP A 295 -9.67 3.91 -10.23
N ALA A 296 -8.47 3.44 -9.91
CA ALA A 296 -7.41 3.25 -10.89
C ALA A 296 -7.80 2.10 -11.84
N LEU A 297 -7.77 2.34 -13.14
CA LEU A 297 -8.34 1.45 -14.16
C LEU A 297 -7.36 1.05 -15.27
N GLY A 298 -6.06 1.17 -15.05
CA GLY A 298 -5.02 0.63 -15.92
C GLY A 298 -4.95 1.23 -17.33
N TYR A 299 -5.29 2.51 -17.54
CA TYR A 299 -5.10 3.23 -18.79
C TYR A 299 -4.68 4.68 -18.57
N TRP A 300 -3.98 5.26 -19.54
CA TRP A 300 -3.25 6.51 -19.40
C TRP A 300 -4.08 7.69 -18.90
N SER A 301 -5.24 7.96 -19.52
CA SER A 301 -6.07 9.11 -19.11
C SER A 301 -6.64 8.97 -17.69
N ASN A 302 -6.89 7.74 -17.21
CA ASN A 302 -7.27 7.49 -15.81
C ASN A 302 -6.07 7.70 -14.89
N LEU A 303 -4.88 7.23 -15.27
CA LEU A 303 -3.66 7.46 -14.50
C LEU A 303 -3.39 8.95 -14.28
N LEU A 304 -3.61 9.78 -15.29
CA LEU A 304 -3.49 11.24 -15.16
C LEU A 304 -4.51 11.84 -14.19
N LEU A 305 -5.75 11.35 -14.18
CA LEU A 305 -6.75 11.79 -13.20
C LEU A 305 -6.35 11.43 -11.75
N VAL A 306 -5.82 10.21 -11.56
CA VAL A 306 -5.28 9.79 -10.26
C VAL A 306 -4.09 10.67 -9.85
N TYR A 307 -3.18 10.96 -10.79
CA TYR A 307 -2.03 11.84 -10.57
C TYR A 307 -2.46 13.25 -10.14
N GLU A 308 -3.38 13.87 -10.88
CA GLU A 308 -3.86 15.22 -10.58
C GLU A 308 -4.58 15.29 -9.22
N SER A 309 -5.14 14.21 -8.74
CA SER A 309 -5.79 14.18 -7.43
C SER A 309 -4.82 14.46 -6.28
N TYR A 310 -3.54 14.10 -6.43
CA TYR A 310 -2.51 14.35 -5.40
C TYR A 310 -2.38 15.83 -5.03
N PHE A 311 -2.44 16.74 -6.00
CA PHE A 311 -2.27 18.18 -5.76
C PHE A 311 -3.34 18.79 -4.86
N ARG A 312 -4.49 18.14 -4.72
CA ARG A 312 -5.57 18.59 -3.84
C ARG A 312 -5.32 18.25 -2.38
N PHE A 313 -4.47 17.24 -2.11
CA PHE A 313 -4.37 16.61 -0.81
C PHE A 313 -2.93 16.45 -0.30
N MET A 314 -1.93 16.80 -1.09
CA MET A 314 -0.52 16.56 -0.78
C MET A 314 -0.09 17.13 0.58
N GLU A 315 -0.60 18.29 0.97
CA GLU A 315 -0.26 18.97 2.23
C GLU A 315 -0.78 18.27 3.49
N TYR A 316 -1.73 17.34 3.33
CA TYR A 316 -2.31 16.57 4.43
C TYR A 316 -1.66 15.19 4.61
N ASN A 317 -0.76 14.82 3.71
CA ASN A 317 -0.04 13.57 3.77
C ASN A 317 1.01 13.63 4.87
N CYS A 318 0.92 12.78 5.88
CA CYS A 318 1.81 12.81 7.03
C CYS A 318 2.03 11.41 7.62
N LYS A 319 2.96 11.30 8.56
CA LYS A 319 3.27 10.05 9.25
C LYS A 319 2.01 9.36 9.78
N GLY A 320 1.78 8.14 9.35
CA GLY A 320 0.65 7.31 9.79
C GLY A 320 -0.67 7.57 9.07
N HIS A 321 -0.73 8.60 8.21
CA HIS A 321 -1.93 9.05 7.52
C HIS A 321 -1.59 9.44 6.09
N PHE A 322 -1.89 8.57 5.13
CA PHE A 322 -1.41 8.69 3.77
C PHE A 322 -2.54 8.87 2.76
N PHE A 323 -2.34 9.82 1.82
CA PHE A 323 -3.21 9.92 0.67
C PHE A 323 -2.97 8.73 -0.26
N ASP A 324 -4.03 8.01 -0.60
CA ASP A 324 -3.97 6.77 -1.37
C ASP A 324 -4.27 7.05 -2.85
N LEU A 325 -3.30 6.79 -3.71
CA LEU A 325 -3.42 6.88 -5.17
C LEU A 325 -4.02 5.60 -5.79
N ASP A 326 -4.65 4.78 -4.94
CA ASP A 326 -5.35 3.57 -5.32
C ASP A 326 -4.46 2.43 -5.84
N MET A 327 -5.12 1.37 -6.26
CA MET A 327 -4.52 0.11 -6.72
C MET A 327 -3.52 0.31 -7.85
N LEU A 328 -2.51 -0.55 -7.88
CA LEU A 328 -1.51 -0.56 -8.94
C LEU A 328 -1.82 -1.67 -9.95
N ASP A 329 -2.18 -1.26 -11.16
CA ASP A 329 -2.51 -2.14 -12.27
C ASP A 329 -1.34 -2.20 -13.24
N THR A 330 -0.63 -3.31 -13.26
CA THR A 330 0.57 -3.47 -14.10
C THR A 330 0.63 -4.79 -14.85
N GLY A 331 -0.31 -5.68 -14.60
CA GLY A 331 -0.29 -7.01 -15.19
C GLY A 331 -1.65 -7.51 -15.62
N THR A 332 -1.84 -8.81 -15.56
CA THR A 332 -3.10 -9.45 -15.94
C THR A 332 -4.18 -9.19 -14.90
N CYS A 333 -5.29 -8.59 -15.33
CA CYS A 333 -6.47 -8.35 -14.50
C CYS A 333 -7.66 -9.17 -15.02
N ARG A 334 -8.48 -9.72 -14.09
CA ARG A 334 -9.73 -10.42 -14.41
C ARG A 334 -10.97 -9.54 -14.24
N CYS A 335 -10.84 -8.41 -13.54
CA CYS A 335 -11.92 -7.46 -13.39
C CYS A 335 -12.28 -6.84 -14.74
N ALA A 336 -13.53 -6.99 -15.18
CA ALA A 336 -13.99 -6.50 -16.48
C ALA A 336 -13.95 -4.96 -16.63
N ALA A 337 -13.90 -4.23 -15.53
CA ALA A 337 -13.81 -2.77 -15.54
C ALA A 337 -12.38 -2.27 -15.81
N VAL A 338 -11.36 -3.11 -15.62
CA VAL A 338 -9.95 -2.75 -15.78
C VAL A 338 -9.48 -3.08 -17.18
N LYS A 339 -8.92 -2.09 -17.86
CA LYS A 339 -8.47 -2.26 -19.25
C LYS A 339 -7.04 -2.79 -19.38
N ASN A 340 -6.16 -2.43 -18.41
CA ASN A 340 -4.73 -2.78 -18.43
C ASN A 340 -4.05 -2.47 -19.77
N GLU A 341 -4.16 -1.22 -20.20
CA GLU A 341 -3.63 -0.70 -21.49
C GLU A 341 -2.30 0.08 -21.29
N LEU A 342 -1.79 0.17 -20.05
CA LEU A 342 -0.55 0.89 -19.78
C LEU A 342 0.66 0.22 -20.41
N THR A 343 1.52 1.02 -21.01
CA THR A 343 2.85 0.59 -21.46
C THR A 343 3.76 0.33 -20.24
N GLU A 344 4.87 -0.38 -20.43
CA GLU A 344 5.84 -0.61 -19.35
C GLU A 344 6.38 0.71 -18.76
N ASP A 345 6.58 1.75 -19.56
CA ASP A 345 7.02 3.07 -19.08
C ASP A 345 5.93 3.77 -18.25
N GLU A 346 4.66 3.67 -18.66
CA GLU A 346 3.53 4.18 -17.88
C GLU A 346 3.32 3.40 -16.57
N MET A 347 3.57 2.09 -16.56
CA MET A 347 3.57 1.28 -15.32
C MET A 347 4.69 1.72 -14.36
N ILE A 348 5.89 2.03 -14.88
CA ILE A 348 6.99 2.59 -14.09
C ILE A 348 6.59 3.97 -13.54
N LEU A 349 5.94 4.81 -14.34
CA LEU A 349 5.43 6.11 -13.92
C LEU A 349 4.37 5.94 -12.80
N ALA A 350 3.40 5.04 -12.98
CA ALA A 350 2.36 4.76 -12.00
C ALA A 350 2.91 4.27 -10.65
N TYR A 351 3.94 3.43 -10.68
CA TYR A 351 4.64 2.98 -9.47
C TYR A 351 5.42 4.13 -8.83
N THR A 352 6.16 4.88 -9.65
CA THR A 352 6.96 6.04 -9.20
C THR A 352 6.09 7.07 -8.47
N MET A 353 4.92 7.39 -9.01
CA MET A 353 3.95 8.29 -8.36
C MET A 353 3.66 7.84 -6.93
N ARG A 354 3.24 6.59 -6.75
CA ARG A 354 2.90 6.06 -5.42
C ARG A 354 4.10 6.12 -4.47
N ALA A 355 5.28 5.74 -4.96
CA ALA A 355 6.48 5.71 -4.13
C ALA A 355 6.92 7.11 -3.67
N LEU A 356 7.02 8.05 -4.58
CA LEU A 356 7.50 9.42 -4.28
C LEU A 356 6.47 10.22 -3.50
N LEU A 357 5.18 10.04 -3.79
CA LEU A 357 4.10 10.82 -3.19
C LEU A 357 3.60 10.25 -1.85
N ASN A 358 4.34 9.32 -1.23
CA ASN A 358 4.00 8.67 0.05
C ASN A 358 2.61 7.99 0.03
N SER A 359 2.21 7.42 -1.10
CA SER A 359 0.99 6.65 -1.19
C SER A 359 1.22 5.19 -0.77
N PRO A 360 0.23 4.51 -0.22
CA PRO A 360 0.22 3.06 -0.19
C PRO A 360 0.51 2.47 -1.58
N ILE A 361 1.17 1.31 -1.62
CA ILE A 361 1.42 0.56 -2.86
C ILE A 361 0.74 -0.79 -2.70
N GLN A 362 -0.40 -0.95 -3.35
CA GLN A 362 -1.18 -2.18 -3.35
C GLN A 362 -1.22 -2.75 -4.76
N ILE A 363 -0.50 -3.84 -4.99
CA ILE A 363 -0.55 -4.58 -6.25
C ILE A 363 -1.96 -5.12 -6.41
N SER A 364 -2.55 -4.94 -7.59
CA SER A 364 -3.89 -5.46 -7.90
C SER A 364 -3.95 -6.19 -9.25
N SER A 365 -2.84 -6.81 -9.65
CA SER A 365 -2.72 -7.65 -10.83
C SER A 365 -2.49 -9.10 -10.43
N SER A 366 -2.97 -10.06 -11.24
CA SER A 366 -2.79 -11.48 -10.96
C SER A 366 -1.29 -11.87 -10.98
N LEU A 367 -0.83 -12.50 -9.90
CA LEU A 367 0.55 -12.96 -9.78
C LEU A 367 0.83 -14.31 -10.46
N GLU A 368 -0.18 -14.93 -11.09
CA GLU A 368 -0.03 -16.23 -11.75
C GLU A 368 0.83 -16.16 -13.02
N LYS A 369 0.76 -15.02 -13.74
CA LYS A 369 1.44 -14.80 -15.02
C LYS A 369 2.42 -13.62 -14.96
N LEU A 370 2.95 -13.37 -13.78
CA LEU A 370 3.90 -12.28 -13.57
C LEU A 370 5.20 -12.55 -14.34
N ASP A 371 5.65 -11.58 -15.12
CA ASP A 371 6.88 -11.64 -15.87
C ASP A 371 8.08 -11.00 -15.11
N ASP A 372 9.27 -11.07 -15.70
CA ASP A 372 10.49 -10.52 -15.09
C ASP A 372 10.45 -8.99 -14.98
N PHE A 373 9.72 -8.30 -15.86
CA PHE A 373 9.55 -6.86 -15.80
C PHE A 373 8.69 -6.47 -14.60
N GLU A 374 7.51 -7.09 -14.47
CA GLU A 374 6.58 -6.82 -13.37
C GLU A 374 7.22 -7.15 -12.02
N LEU A 375 7.94 -8.28 -11.93
CA LEU A 375 8.69 -8.63 -10.73
C LEU A 375 9.75 -7.56 -10.40
N SER A 376 10.46 -7.05 -11.41
CA SER A 376 11.47 -6.01 -11.24
C SER A 376 10.86 -4.66 -10.85
N LEU A 377 9.66 -4.38 -11.33
CA LEU A 377 8.89 -3.19 -10.97
C LEU A 377 8.50 -3.22 -9.47
N TYR A 378 7.97 -4.35 -8.99
CA TYR A 378 7.54 -4.49 -7.60
C TYR A 378 8.70 -4.61 -6.61
N CYS A 379 9.85 -5.07 -7.07
CA CYS A 379 11.00 -5.49 -6.24
C CYS A 379 12.21 -4.57 -6.36
N ASN A 380 12.01 -3.27 -6.59
CA ASN A 380 13.10 -2.29 -6.51
C ASN A 380 13.19 -1.72 -5.09
N ASP A 381 14.17 -2.21 -4.32
CA ASP A 381 14.38 -1.81 -2.93
C ASP A 381 14.74 -0.33 -2.73
N GLU A 382 15.33 0.33 -3.75
CA GLU A 382 15.69 1.75 -3.66
C GLU A 382 14.46 2.67 -3.81
N ILE A 383 13.56 2.35 -4.75
CA ILE A 383 12.27 3.05 -4.88
C ILE A 383 11.40 2.83 -3.64
N ILE A 384 11.35 1.59 -3.15
CA ILE A 384 10.60 1.26 -1.93
C ILE A 384 11.17 1.98 -0.72
N ALA A 385 12.50 2.08 -0.60
CA ALA A 385 13.14 2.82 0.49
C ALA A 385 12.75 4.31 0.50
N ILE A 386 12.53 4.93 -0.68
CA ILE A 386 12.04 6.31 -0.78
C ILE A 386 10.58 6.41 -0.29
N ASN A 387 9.72 5.43 -0.62
CA ASN A 387 8.34 5.36 -0.12
C ASN A 387 8.31 5.17 1.40
N GLN A 388 9.19 4.34 1.94
CA GLN A 388 9.28 3.96 3.34
C GLN A 388 10.21 4.86 4.17
N ASP A 389 10.61 6.02 3.63
CA ASP A 389 11.55 6.92 4.29
C ASP A 389 10.96 7.59 5.52
N THR A 390 11.75 7.60 6.60
CA THR A 390 11.31 8.02 7.94
C THR A 390 11.48 9.52 8.22
N ALA A 391 11.91 10.33 7.26
CA ALA A 391 11.76 11.78 7.35
C ALA A 391 10.30 12.21 7.19
N PHE A 392 9.46 11.35 6.59
CA PHE A 392 8.05 11.63 6.27
C PHE A 392 7.87 12.93 5.48
N SER A 393 8.89 13.33 4.74
CA SER A 393 8.87 14.55 3.97
C SER A 393 7.82 14.47 2.86
N LEU A 394 7.11 15.57 2.66
CA LEU A 394 6.23 15.71 1.50
C LEU A 394 7.08 15.77 0.23
N SER A 395 6.57 15.18 -0.83
CA SER A 395 7.08 15.42 -2.18
C SER A 395 6.41 16.66 -2.73
N LEU A 396 7.20 17.69 -2.97
CA LEU A 396 6.72 18.98 -3.44
C LEU A 396 7.16 19.25 -4.88
N PRO A 397 6.29 19.79 -5.73
CA PRO A 397 6.68 20.14 -7.08
C PRO A 397 7.62 21.34 -7.06
N ILE A 398 8.80 21.20 -7.64
CA ILE A 398 9.77 22.29 -7.86
C ILE A 398 9.74 22.80 -9.30
N LEU A 399 9.13 22.06 -10.22
CA LEU A 399 8.78 22.46 -11.56
C LEU A 399 7.42 21.86 -11.92
N ARG A 400 6.53 22.69 -12.43
CA ARG A 400 5.34 22.27 -13.19
C ARG A 400 5.43 22.90 -14.56
N GLY A 401 5.92 22.12 -15.51
CA GLY A 401 6.23 22.58 -16.85
C GLY A 401 5.18 22.20 -17.90
N ARG A 402 5.50 22.42 -19.16
CA ARG A 402 4.69 21.92 -20.27
C ARG A 402 5.01 20.45 -20.52
N GLY A 403 4.18 19.57 -19.98
CA GLY A 403 4.32 18.11 -20.13
C GLY A 403 5.36 17.45 -19.21
N VAL A 404 6.01 18.22 -18.32
CA VAL A 404 6.91 17.64 -17.31
C VAL A 404 6.73 18.30 -15.95
N ASP A 405 6.61 17.47 -14.92
CA ASP A 405 6.63 17.89 -13.51
C ASP A 405 7.87 17.30 -12.83
N VAL A 406 8.51 18.09 -11.96
CA VAL A 406 9.65 17.64 -11.14
C VAL A 406 9.33 17.83 -9.68
N PHE A 407 9.41 16.75 -8.92
CA PHE A 407 9.18 16.74 -7.48
C PHE A 407 10.48 16.57 -6.71
N GLU A 408 10.58 17.27 -5.59
CA GLU A 408 11.64 17.13 -4.60
C GLU A 408 11.10 16.44 -3.35
N LYS A 409 11.82 15.46 -2.82
CA LYS A 409 11.59 14.84 -1.52
C LYS A 409 12.90 14.76 -0.76
N ARG A 410 12.96 15.38 0.43
CA ARG A 410 14.10 15.24 1.33
C ARG A 410 14.02 13.90 2.05
N LEU A 411 15.14 13.18 2.16
CA LEU A 411 15.23 11.89 2.81
C LEU A 411 15.87 12.00 4.21
N ALA A 412 15.64 10.97 5.05
CA ALA A 412 16.08 10.94 6.44
C ALA A 412 17.62 11.00 6.60
N ASP A 413 18.37 10.54 5.61
CA ASP A 413 19.83 10.59 5.60
C ASP A 413 20.41 11.93 5.11
N GLY A 414 19.54 12.91 4.84
CA GLY A 414 19.90 14.23 4.38
C GLY A 414 20.04 14.37 2.86
N SER A 415 19.97 13.27 2.11
CA SER A 415 19.93 13.31 0.63
C SER A 415 18.53 13.71 0.12
N TYR A 416 18.41 13.86 -1.19
CA TYR A 416 17.18 14.23 -1.87
C TYR A 416 16.83 13.21 -2.95
N ALA A 417 15.55 12.84 -3.06
CA ALA A 417 15.01 12.13 -4.19
C ALA A 417 14.24 13.11 -5.09
N TYR A 418 14.52 13.07 -6.38
CA TYR A 418 13.83 13.84 -7.40
C TYR A 418 13.14 12.92 -8.38
N ALA A 419 11.83 13.11 -8.55
CA ALA A 419 11.07 12.44 -9.58
C ALA A 419 10.73 13.41 -10.71
N TYR A 420 11.07 13.00 -11.92
CA TYR A 420 10.73 13.68 -13.16
C TYR A 420 9.62 12.89 -13.84
N PHE A 421 8.43 13.46 -13.92
CA PHE A 421 7.27 12.87 -14.58
C PHE A 421 7.03 13.55 -15.92
N CYS A 422 7.33 12.89 -17.03
CA CYS A 422 6.96 13.34 -18.35
C CYS A 422 5.53 12.89 -18.64
N ILE A 423 4.57 13.76 -18.40
CA ILE A 423 3.13 13.51 -18.53
C ILE A 423 2.54 13.99 -19.87
N GLY A 424 3.34 14.65 -20.70
CA GLY A 424 2.97 15.10 -22.03
C GLY A 424 3.33 14.11 -23.13
N ASP A 425 2.87 14.40 -24.35
CA ASP A 425 3.04 13.56 -25.54
C ASP A 425 4.34 13.84 -26.32
N GLU A 426 5.18 14.74 -25.81
CA GLU A 426 6.43 15.15 -26.48
C GLU A 426 7.65 14.81 -25.59
N THR A 427 8.79 14.59 -26.25
CA THR A 427 10.08 14.46 -25.56
C THR A 427 10.49 15.81 -24.98
N VAL A 428 10.88 15.82 -23.70
CA VAL A 428 11.23 17.02 -22.95
C VAL A 428 12.67 16.92 -22.47
N GLU A 429 13.43 18.01 -22.64
CA GLU A 429 14.73 18.19 -22.01
C GLU A 429 14.59 19.05 -20.74
N THR A 430 15.23 18.62 -19.66
CA THR A 430 15.32 19.39 -18.42
C THR A 430 16.78 19.60 -18.03
N VAL A 431 17.07 20.75 -17.44
CA VAL A 431 18.39 21.04 -16.87
C VAL A 431 18.20 21.55 -15.45
N ALA A 432 18.84 20.87 -14.50
CA ALA A 432 18.82 21.22 -13.09
C ALA A 432 20.22 21.61 -12.62
N GLU A 433 20.33 22.74 -11.92
CA GLU A 433 21.56 23.18 -11.23
C GLU A 433 21.48 22.70 -9.78
N LEU A 434 22.55 22.06 -9.30
CA LEU A 434 22.73 21.61 -7.94
C LEU A 434 23.45 22.64 -7.06
N GLU A 435 23.26 22.59 -5.76
CA GLU A 435 23.99 23.38 -4.77
C GLU A 435 25.44 22.84 -4.62
N GLY A 436 26.21 22.83 -5.71
CA GLY A 436 27.55 22.27 -5.80
C GLY A 436 27.60 20.91 -6.49
N THR A 437 28.78 20.31 -6.56
CA THR A 437 28.96 18.98 -7.13
C THR A 437 28.33 17.93 -6.24
N ALA A 438 27.55 17.02 -6.82
CA ALA A 438 26.84 15.96 -6.11
C ALA A 438 26.99 14.61 -6.79
N THR A 439 26.98 13.54 -6.00
CA THR A 439 26.75 12.20 -6.49
C THR A 439 25.28 12.06 -6.85
N VAL A 440 25.01 11.57 -8.03
CA VAL A 440 23.67 11.34 -8.57
C VAL A 440 23.51 9.86 -8.88
N ARG A 441 22.44 9.24 -8.38
CA ARG A 441 22.11 7.85 -8.63
C ARG A 441 20.77 7.72 -9.35
N ASP A 442 20.76 6.99 -10.45
CA ASP A 442 19.51 6.56 -11.09
C ASP A 442 18.92 5.41 -10.26
N VAL A 443 17.76 5.66 -9.67
CA VAL A 443 17.17 4.75 -8.69
C VAL A 443 16.53 3.53 -9.35
N TRP A 444 15.90 3.69 -10.52
CA TRP A 444 15.32 2.58 -11.25
C TRP A 444 16.37 1.64 -11.85
N ALA A 445 17.41 2.21 -12.46
CA ALA A 445 18.51 1.44 -13.02
C ALA A 445 19.47 0.91 -11.96
N LYS A 446 19.46 1.48 -10.74
CA LYS A 446 20.46 1.26 -9.66
C LYS A 446 21.87 1.55 -10.11
N GLU A 447 22.06 2.62 -10.85
CA GLU A 447 23.35 3.03 -11.41
C GLU A 447 23.78 4.41 -10.90
N ASP A 448 25.05 4.52 -10.52
CA ASP A 448 25.62 5.81 -10.19
C ASP A 448 25.95 6.54 -11.50
N LEU A 449 25.50 7.78 -11.60
CA LEU A 449 25.85 8.68 -12.68
C LEU A 449 27.13 9.43 -12.31
N ALA A 450 27.73 10.11 -13.28
CA ALA A 450 28.90 10.93 -13.00
C ALA A 450 28.58 12.03 -11.98
N GLU A 451 29.52 12.34 -11.10
CA GLU A 451 29.41 13.51 -10.22
C GLU A 451 29.26 14.78 -11.06
N THR A 452 28.29 15.60 -10.69
CA THR A 452 27.95 16.79 -11.47
C THR A 452 27.41 17.91 -10.61
N ALA A 453 27.58 19.15 -11.06
CA ALA A 453 26.88 20.32 -10.55
C ALA A 453 25.65 20.67 -11.41
N THR A 454 25.49 20.00 -12.56
CA THR A 454 24.38 20.24 -13.49
C THR A 454 23.87 18.91 -14.01
N LEU A 455 22.61 18.59 -13.73
CA LEU A 455 21.94 17.38 -14.20
C LEU A 455 21.06 17.71 -15.42
N SER A 456 21.40 17.13 -16.56
CA SER A 456 20.59 17.23 -17.78
C SER A 456 19.93 15.90 -18.07
N LEU A 457 18.60 15.89 -18.24
CA LEU A 457 17.81 14.70 -18.53
C LEU A 457 16.94 14.94 -19.76
N THR A 458 16.94 13.95 -20.66
CA THR A 458 15.97 13.85 -21.76
C THR A 458 14.93 12.80 -21.37
N LEU A 459 13.67 13.20 -21.37
CA LEU A 459 12.54 12.40 -20.95
C LEU A 459 11.64 12.13 -22.16
N ALA A 460 11.42 10.87 -22.47
CA ALA A 460 10.43 10.48 -23.48
C ALA A 460 9.00 10.68 -22.96
N PRO A 461 8.00 10.78 -23.82
CA PRO A 461 6.58 10.84 -23.42
C PRO A 461 6.20 9.70 -22.47
N HIS A 462 5.34 10.02 -21.50
CA HIS A 462 4.76 9.04 -20.55
C HIS A 462 5.80 8.25 -19.76
N THR A 463 6.93 8.86 -19.42
CA THR A 463 8.00 8.23 -18.63
C THR A 463 8.20 8.88 -17.29
N ALA A 464 8.81 8.16 -16.36
CA ALA A 464 9.31 8.71 -15.12
C ALA A 464 10.81 8.38 -14.94
N ARG A 465 11.57 9.35 -14.43
CA ARG A 465 12.95 9.14 -13.96
C ARG A 465 13.02 9.51 -12.49
N VAL A 466 13.72 8.72 -11.73
CA VAL A 466 14.00 9.03 -10.31
C VAL A 466 15.50 9.06 -10.11
N VAL A 467 15.97 10.19 -9.60
CA VAL A 467 17.38 10.34 -9.21
C VAL A 467 17.47 10.67 -7.72
N ARG A 468 18.46 10.08 -7.07
CA ARG A 468 18.84 10.45 -5.71
C ARG A 468 20.12 11.25 -5.73
N CYS A 469 20.11 12.42 -5.10
CA CYS A 469 21.23 13.36 -5.09
C CYS A 469 21.70 13.63 -3.65
N THR A 470 23.01 13.75 -3.46
CA THR A 470 23.60 14.15 -2.17
C THR A 470 23.50 15.66 -1.92
N SER A 471 23.19 16.46 -2.94
CA SER A 471 23.00 17.89 -2.86
C SER A 471 21.63 18.30 -3.40
N ARG A 472 21.12 19.44 -2.94
CA ARG A 472 19.82 19.96 -3.36
C ARG A 472 19.86 20.56 -4.76
N ILE A 473 18.77 20.43 -5.51
CA ILE A 473 18.56 21.19 -6.75
C ILE A 473 18.26 22.65 -6.38
N LYS A 474 19.09 23.57 -6.89
CA LYS A 474 18.95 25.03 -6.74
C LYS A 474 17.91 25.59 -7.70
N SER A 475 17.92 25.10 -8.93
CA SER A 475 16.99 25.48 -9.98
C SER A 475 16.81 24.35 -10.99
N VAL A 476 15.63 24.24 -11.58
CA VAL A 476 15.35 23.34 -12.69
C VAL A 476 14.53 24.07 -13.74
N ILE A 477 14.88 23.88 -15.00
CA ILE A 477 14.18 24.44 -16.16
C ILE A 477 13.87 23.35 -17.18
N GLN A 478 12.79 23.53 -17.88
CA GLN A 478 12.46 22.81 -19.11
C GLN A 478 13.05 23.61 -20.29
N LYS A 479 13.73 22.93 -21.23
CA LYS A 479 14.23 23.51 -22.48
C LYS A 479 13.26 23.38 -23.61
#